data_409a0f703fa679b3d30534872093d841
#
_entry.id   409a0f703fa679b3d30534872093d841
#
_cell.length_a   1.000
_cell.length_b   1.000
_cell.length_c   1.000
_cell.angle_alpha   90.00
_cell.angle_beta   90.00
_cell.angle_gamma   90.00
#
_symmetry.space_group_name_H-M   'P 1'
#
loop_
_entity.id
_entity.type
_entity.pdbx_description
1 polymer ?
#
loop_
_entity_poly.entity_id
_entity_poly.type
_entity_poly.pdbx_seq_one_letter_code
_entity_poly.pdbx_strand_id
1 'polypeptide(L)'
;SREKQDRFALGSHRKALAAIDEKRFREEIVAVTVKSGKGATTVVEADEGPRRETTLEKLGKLKAAFKEDGSVTAGNSSSLNDGAAAVMVVSKDYAQRHALQPMAKIRSIGVAGVPPRVMGIGPVPATEKALRRAGITLEEVGLIELNEAFAAQSLAVLYEWGMDPEDERLNPNGGAIALGHPLGASGARILSTLVHEMGRRPDVRYGLATMCIGVGQGIAMVVEA
;
A
#
# COMPACT_ATOMS: atom_id res chain seq x y z
N SER A 1 2.75 20.82 -0.72
CA SER A 1 4.08 21.39 -0.38
C SER A 1 5.04 20.28 0.00
N ARG A 2 6.35 20.56 0.01
CA ARG A 2 7.41 19.66 0.47
C ARG A 2 7.17 19.19 1.90
N GLU A 3 6.83 20.10 2.78
CA GLU A 3 6.54 19.78 4.19
C GLU A 3 5.40 18.78 4.35
N LYS A 4 4.31 18.92 3.61
CA LYS A 4 3.21 17.94 3.64
C LYS A 4 3.66 16.56 3.18
N GLN A 5 4.51 16.49 2.15
CA GLN A 5 5.07 15.23 1.65
C GLN A 5 5.97 14.57 2.69
N ASP A 6 6.83 15.34 3.35
CA ASP A 6 7.73 14.83 4.39
C ASP A 6 6.94 14.38 5.64
N ARG A 7 5.86 15.06 6.02
CA ARG A 7 4.96 14.62 7.09
C ARG A 7 4.28 13.29 6.75
N PHE A 8 3.77 13.16 5.53
CA PHE A 8 3.15 11.93 5.06
C PHE A 8 4.15 10.76 5.10
N ALA A 9 5.37 10.97 4.60
CA ALA A 9 6.43 9.97 4.63
C ALA A 9 6.81 9.56 6.07
N LEU A 10 6.93 10.52 6.99
CA LEU A 10 7.16 10.24 8.40
C LEU A 10 6.02 9.42 9.01
N GLY A 11 4.77 9.73 8.65
CA GLY A 11 3.59 8.98 9.05
C GLY A 11 3.66 7.52 8.59
N SER A 12 4.05 7.28 7.33
CA SER A 12 4.23 5.93 6.78
C SER A 12 5.25 5.11 7.60
N HIS A 13 6.42 5.69 7.91
CA HIS A 13 7.43 5.03 8.75
C HIS A 13 6.92 4.74 10.16
N ARG A 14 6.24 5.68 10.80
CA ARG A 14 5.69 5.49 12.16
C ARG A 14 4.65 4.39 12.21
N LYS A 15 3.72 4.36 11.26
CA LYS A 15 2.70 3.31 11.15
C LYS A 15 3.34 1.94 10.90
N ALA A 16 4.32 1.85 9.98
CA ALA A 16 5.01 0.59 9.70
C ALA A 16 5.78 0.07 10.92
N LEU A 17 6.48 0.93 11.63
CA LEU A 17 7.21 0.55 12.85
C LEU A 17 6.28 0.10 13.97
N ALA A 18 5.16 0.78 14.17
CA ALA A 18 4.14 0.36 15.14
C ALA A 18 3.57 -1.01 14.78
N ALA A 19 3.26 -1.26 13.49
CA ALA A 19 2.77 -2.55 13.02
C ALA A 19 3.79 -3.68 13.21
N ILE A 20 5.08 -3.41 13.01
CA ILE A 20 6.17 -4.36 13.27
C ILE A 20 6.27 -4.66 14.77
N ASP A 21 6.28 -3.64 15.62
CA ASP A 21 6.41 -3.78 17.08
C ASP A 21 5.22 -4.55 17.67
N GLU A 22 4.02 -4.33 17.13
CA GLU A 22 2.79 -5.02 17.48
C GLU A 22 2.62 -6.39 16.76
N LYS A 23 3.59 -6.78 15.93
CA LYS A 23 3.61 -8.05 15.19
C LYS A 23 2.41 -8.22 14.22
N ARG A 24 1.85 -7.14 13.71
CA ARG A 24 0.69 -7.18 12.81
C ARG A 24 0.99 -7.90 11.49
N PHE A 25 2.25 -7.86 11.01
CA PHE A 25 2.66 -8.54 9.78
C PHE A 25 2.96 -10.04 9.96
N ARG A 26 2.92 -10.57 11.20
CA ARG A 26 3.40 -11.93 11.50
C ARG A 26 2.69 -13.03 10.68
N GLU A 27 1.40 -12.86 10.42
CA GLU A 27 0.60 -13.87 9.72
C GLU A 27 0.67 -13.76 8.20
N GLU A 28 1.18 -12.63 7.67
CA GLU A 28 1.31 -12.40 6.22
C GLU A 28 2.75 -12.56 5.72
N ILE A 29 3.75 -12.53 6.61
CA ILE A 29 5.17 -12.68 6.26
C ILE A 29 5.56 -14.16 6.23
N VAL A 30 6.22 -14.55 5.13
CA VAL A 30 6.88 -15.86 5.01
C VAL A 30 8.37 -15.66 5.17
N ALA A 31 8.94 -16.28 6.22
CA ALA A 31 10.38 -16.22 6.47
C ALA A 31 11.18 -16.87 5.32
N VAL A 32 12.22 -16.21 4.83
CA VAL A 32 13.07 -16.69 3.74
C VAL A 32 14.46 -16.99 4.25
N THR A 33 14.94 -18.21 4.00
CA THR A 33 16.31 -18.60 4.34
C THR A 33 17.24 -18.23 3.19
N VAL A 34 18.15 -17.29 3.43
CA VAL A 34 19.13 -16.81 2.44
C VAL A 34 20.49 -17.42 2.75
N LYS A 35 21.16 -17.97 1.72
CA LYS A 35 22.54 -18.46 1.83
C LYS A 35 23.51 -17.31 1.64
N SER A 36 24.36 -17.04 2.61
CA SER A 36 25.47 -16.11 2.47
C SER A 36 26.67 -16.78 1.76
N GLY A 37 27.52 -15.97 1.10
CA GLY A 37 28.63 -16.46 0.25
C GLY A 37 29.70 -17.30 0.94
N LYS A 38 29.59 -17.62 2.22
CA LYS A 38 30.50 -18.49 3.01
C LYS A 38 29.80 -19.73 3.58
N GLY A 39 28.64 -20.10 3.02
CA GLY A 39 27.88 -21.29 3.49
C GLY A 39 27.05 -21.05 4.74
N ALA A 40 27.11 -19.88 5.36
CA ALA A 40 26.20 -19.51 6.44
C ALA A 40 24.80 -19.23 5.88
N THR A 41 23.77 -19.54 6.65
CA THR A 41 22.39 -19.22 6.30
C THR A 41 21.86 -18.15 7.26
N THR A 42 21.09 -17.20 6.73
CA THR A 42 20.37 -16.19 7.52
C THR A 42 18.90 -16.28 7.21
N VAL A 43 18.06 -16.27 8.23
CA VAL A 43 16.61 -16.18 8.07
C VAL A 43 16.22 -14.72 8.03
N VAL A 44 15.54 -14.31 6.96
CA VAL A 44 14.97 -12.96 6.79
C VAL A 44 13.47 -13.08 7.01
N GLU A 45 12.97 -12.40 8.04
CA GLU A 45 11.57 -12.44 8.49
C GLU A 45 11.01 -11.07 8.86
N ALA A 46 11.75 -10.00 8.54
CA ALA A 46 11.35 -8.63 8.80
C ALA A 46 11.76 -7.71 7.65
N ASP A 47 10.94 -6.71 7.38
CA ASP A 47 11.25 -5.66 6.40
C ASP A 47 12.35 -4.74 6.93
N GLU A 48 13.34 -4.46 6.09
CA GLU A 48 14.50 -3.61 6.41
C GLU A 48 14.26 -2.12 6.11
N GLY A 49 13.16 -1.80 5.40
CA GLY A 49 12.85 -0.44 4.92
C GLY A 49 12.47 0.55 6.01
N PRO A 50 11.63 0.20 7.02
CA PRO A 50 11.16 1.14 8.03
C PRO A 50 12.28 1.69 8.91
N ARG A 51 12.36 3.03 9.02
CA ARG A 51 13.48 3.72 9.68
C ARG A 51 13.04 4.41 10.97
N ARG A 52 13.45 3.88 12.13
CA ARG A 52 13.13 4.42 13.46
C ARG A 52 13.66 5.85 13.69
N GLU A 53 14.75 6.20 13.03
CA GLU A 53 15.42 7.49 13.20
C GLU A 53 14.94 8.58 12.24
N THR A 54 13.86 8.33 11.50
CA THR A 54 13.29 9.32 10.58
C THR A 54 12.66 10.48 11.36
N THR A 55 13.05 11.71 11.02
CA THR A 55 12.49 12.94 11.58
C THR A 55 12.18 13.93 10.46
N LEU A 56 11.27 14.87 10.68
CA LEU A 56 11.00 15.95 9.72
C LEU A 56 12.23 16.77 9.40
N GLU A 57 13.10 17.00 10.39
CA GLU A 57 14.36 17.71 10.19
C GLU A 57 15.30 16.97 9.23
N LYS A 58 15.46 15.66 9.41
CA LYS A 58 16.27 14.82 8.51
C LYS A 58 15.69 14.79 7.09
N LEU A 59 14.37 14.61 6.97
CA LEU A 59 13.68 14.64 5.68
C LEU A 59 13.83 15.98 4.97
N GLY A 60 13.66 17.08 5.71
CA GLY A 60 13.78 18.44 5.17
C GLY A 60 15.16 18.78 4.59
N LYS A 61 16.23 18.10 5.04
CA LYS A 61 17.61 18.28 4.54
C LYS A 61 17.89 17.54 3.24
N LEU A 62 16.99 16.62 2.80
CA LEU A 62 17.18 15.86 1.57
C LEU A 62 16.99 16.72 0.32
N LYS A 63 17.86 16.53 -0.66
CA LYS A 63 17.77 17.20 -1.95
C LYS A 63 16.64 16.60 -2.80
N ALA A 64 16.05 17.43 -3.65
CA ALA A 64 15.10 16.97 -4.67
C ALA A 64 15.76 15.97 -5.63
N ALA A 65 15.04 14.89 -5.94
CA ALA A 65 15.58 13.76 -6.70
C ALA A 65 15.44 13.91 -8.23
N PHE A 66 14.40 14.63 -8.69
CA PHE A 66 14.02 14.64 -10.12
C PHE A 66 14.10 16.02 -10.77
N LYS A 67 13.98 17.08 -9.99
CA LYS A 67 13.98 18.46 -10.50
C LYS A 67 14.69 19.33 -9.49
N GLU A 68 15.53 20.26 -9.94
CA GLU A 68 16.40 21.11 -9.09
C GLU A 68 15.62 21.81 -7.97
N ASP A 69 14.48 22.44 -8.28
CA ASP A 69 13.59 23.07 -7.31
C ASP A 69 12.36 22.19 -6.99
N GLY A 70 12.52 20.88 -7.07
CA GLY A 70 11.42 19.93 -6.85
C GLY A 70 11.18 19.65 -5.36
N SER A 71 10.04 19.03 -5.08
CA SER A 71 9.64 18.65 -3.72
C SER A 71 9.78 17.15 -3.43
N VAL A 72 9.96 16.33 -4.46
CA VAL A 72 10.10 14.88 -4.34
C VAL A 72 11.55 14.53 -4.01
N THR A 73 11.75 13.76 -2.96
CA THR A 73 13.09 13.34 -2.46
C THR A 73 13.13 11.84 -2.25
N ALA A 74 14.32 11.30 -2.01
CA ALA A 74 14.46 9.90 -1.61
C ALA A 74 13.75 9.56 -0.30
N GLY A 75 13.49 10.55 0.58
CA GLY A 75 12.84 10.34 1.87
C GLY A 75 11.30 10.40 1.82
N ASN A 76 10.73 10.93 0.73
CA ASN A 76 9.27 10.99 0.55
C ASN A 76 8.80 10.25 -0.72
N SER A 77 9.61 9.27 -1.14
CA SER A 77 9.36 8.34 -2.23
C SER A 77 9.56 6.91 -1.74
N SER A 78 8.88 5.96 -2.36
CA SER A 78 9.17 4.55 -2.15
C SER A 78 10.56 4.19 -2.67
N SER A 79 11.20 3.23 -2.03
CA SER A 79 12.45 2.63 -2.52
C SER A 79 12.15 1.54 -3.57
N LEU A 80 13.13 1.26 -4.44
CA LEU A 80 13.11 0.10 -5.31
C LEU A 80 13.58 -1.11 -4.50
N ASN A 81 12.78 -2.16 -4.49
CA ASN A 81 13.04 -3.33 -3.67
C ASN A 81 12.79 -4.61 -4.47
N ASP A 82 13.48 -5.67 -4.07
CA ASP A 82 13.08 -7.02 -4.41
C ASP A 82 11.98 -7.46 -3.44
N GLY A 83 11.05 -8.27 -3.93
CA GLY A 83 9.97 -8.77 -3.10
C GLY A 83 9.05 -9.71 -3.87
N ALA A 84 8.40 -10.58 -3.14
CA ALA A 84 7.37 -11.48 -3.66
C ALA A 84 6.17 -11.50 -2.74
N ALA A 85 4.99 -11.61 -3.32
CA ALA A 85 3.74 -11.80 -2.59
C ALA A 85 2.83 -12.72 -3.40
N ALA A 86 2.01 -13.52 -2.72
CA ALA A 86 1.08 -14.43 -3.35
C ALA A 86 -0.29 -14.35 -2.70
N VAL A 87 -1.32 -14.36 -3.54
CA VAL A 87 -2.72 -14.50 -3.14
C VAL A 87 -3.36 -15.62 -3.92
N MET A 88 -4.13 -16.46 -3.25
CA MET A 88 -4.93 -17.49 -3.91
C MET A 88 -6.33 -16.95 -4.20
N VAL A 89 -6.69 -16.86 -5.47
CA VAL A 89 -8.03 -16.48 -5.90
C VAL A 89 -8.76 -17.72 -6.39
N VAL A 90 -9.91 -18.00 -5.80
CA VAL A 90 -10.73 -19.18 -6.12
C VAL A 90 -12.19 -18.81 -6.33
N SER A 91 -12.92 -19.64 -7.06
CA SER A 91 -14.37 -19.52 -7.13
C SER A 91 -15.02 -19.93 -5.81
N LYS A 92 -16.24 -19.42 -5.56
CA LYS A 92 -17.04 -19.83 -4.40
C LYS A 92 -17.21 -21.34 -4.32
N ASP A 93 -17.53 -21.97 -5.46
CA ASP A 93 -17.74 -23.41 -5.53
C ASP A 93 -16.47 -24.20 -5.23
N TYR A 94 -15.31 -23.70 -5.66
CA TYR A 94 -14.03 -24.32 -5.32
C TYR A 94 -13.74 -24.22 -3.82
N ALA A 95 -13.93 -23.05 -3.23
CA ALA A 95 -13.75 -22.85 -1.80
C ALA A 95 -14.64 -23.80 -0.99
N GLN A 96 -15.92 -23.93 -1.35
CA GLN A 96 -16.86 -24.82 -0.68
C GLN A 96 -16.45 -26.29 -0.80
N ARG A 97 -16.12 -26.77 -2.01
CA ARG A 97 -15.70 -28.15 -2.24
C ARG A 97 -14.42 -28.55 -1.49
N HIS A 98 -13.53 -27.61 -1.24
CA HIS A 98 -12.26 -27.84 -0.57
C HIS A 98 -12.24 -27.36 0.88
N ALA A 99 -13.39 -26.99 1.45
CA ALA A 99 -13.56 -26.46 2.81
C ALA A 99 -12.58 -25.31 3.14
N LEU A 100 -12.27 -24.47 2.14
CA LEU A 100 -11.44 -23.28 2.34
C LEU A 100 -12.25 -22.19 3.02
N GLN A 101 -11.57 -21.45 3.92
CA GLN A 101 -12.13 -20.26 4.54
C GLN A 101 -11.57 -19.02 3.84
N PRO A 102 -12.32 -18.37 2.95
CA PRO A 102 -11.85 -17.15 2.29
C PRO A 102 -11.62 -16.04 3.31
N MET A 103 -10.54 -15.30 3.17
CA MET A 103 -10.28 -14.10 3.99
C MET A 103 -11.17 -12.94 3.59
N ALA A 104 -11.48 -12.81 2.30
CA ALA A 104 -12.39 -11.81 1.77
C ALA A 104 -12.96 -12.26 0.41
N LYS A 105 -14.01 -11.57 -0.03
CA LYS A 105 -14.62 -11.75 -1.35
C LYS A 105 -14.31 -10.54 -2.23
N ILE A 106 -13.79 -10.77 -3.44
CA ILE A 106 -13.63 -9.72 -4.44
C ILE A 106 -15.00 -9.24 -4.89
N ARG A 107 -15.32 -7.97 -4.65
CA ARG A 107 -16.58 -7.33 -5.06
C ARG A 107 -16.49 -6.73 -6.46
N SER A 108 -15.41 -6.02 -6.72
CA SER A 108 -15.21 -5.34 -7.99
C SER A 108 -13.76 -5.00 -8.25
N ILE A 109 -13.45 -4.74 -9.51
CA ILE A 109 -12.17 -4.22 -9.96
C ILE A 109 -12.44 -3.03 -10.89
N GLY A 110 -11.65 -1.98 -10.73
CA GLY A 110 -11.61 -0.81 -11.61
C GLY A 110 -10.21 -0.62 -12.19
N VAL A 111 -10.13 -0.45 -13.49
CA VAL A 111 -8.90 -0.03 -14.19
C VAL A 111 -9.24 1.22 -14.99
N ALA A 112 -8.38 2.23 -14.94
CA ALA A 112 -8.56 3.48 -15.65
C ALA A 112 -7.24 3.99 -16.23
N GLY A 113 -7.34 4.78 -17.30
CA GLY A 113 -6.22 5.51 -17.89
C GLY A 113 -6.30 6.99 -17.55
N VAL A 114 -5.13 7.59 -17.39
CA VAL A 114 -4.95 9.04 -17.22
C VAL A 114 -3.78 9.51 -18.10
N PRO A 115 -3.64 10.78 -18.41
CA PRO A 115 -2.48 11.26 -19.15
C PRO A 115 -1.17 10.84 -18.45
N PRO A 116 -0.16 10.30 -19.17
CA PRO A 116 1.07 9.77 -18.58
C PRO A 116 1.79 10.76 -17.64
N ARG A 117 1.77 12.05 -17.96
CA ARG A 117 2.41 13.10 -17.15
C ARG A 117 1.81 13.28 -15.75
N VAL A 118 0.60 12.78 -15.52
CA VAL A 118 -0.10 12.82 -14.23
C VAL A 118 -0.48 11.40 -13.78
N MET A 119 0.33 10.41 -14.11
CA MET A 119 0.09 8.99 -13.85
C MET A 119 -0.27 8.71 -12.38
N GLY A 120 0.25 9.52 -11.46
CA GLY A 120 0.05 9.36 -10.02
C GLY A 120 -1.40 9.45 -9.56
N ILE A 121 -2.29 10.13 -10.31
CA ILE A 121 -3.72 10.21 -9.99
C ILE A 121 -4.55 9.06 -10.59
N GLY A 122 -3.93 8.11 -11.27
CA GLY A 122 -4.61 6.91 -11.81
C GLY A 122 -5.52 6.18 -10.80
N PRO A 123 -5.17 6.09 -9.50
CA PRO A 123 -6.06 5.54 -8.47
C PRO A 123 -7.43 6.20 -8.39
N VAL A 124 -7.55 7.51 -8.67
CA VAL A 124 -8.83 8.24 -8.55
C VAL A 124 -9.89 7.64 -9.48
N PRO A 125 -9.78 7.71 -10.81
CA PRO A 125 -10.80 7.16 -11.70
C PRO A 125 -10.90 5.63 -11.62
N ALA A 126 -9.83 4.92 -11.23
CA ALA A 126 -9.88 3.48 -11.01
C ALA A 126 -10.76 3.12 -9.81
N THR A 127 -10.60 3.85 -8.68
CA THR A 127 -11.41 3.69 -7.47
C THR A 127 -12.87 4.05 -7.72
N GLU A 128 -13.16 5.18 -8.36
CA GLU A 128 -14.53 5.56 -8.72
C GLU A 128 -15.23 4.47 -9.54
N LYS A 129 -14.51 3.86 -10.48
CA LYS A 129 -15.04 2.76 -11.29
C LYS A 129 -15.28 1.50 -10.47
N ALA A 130 -14.36 1.17 -9.55
CA ALA A 130 -14.50 0.01 -8.67
C ALA A 130 -15.68 0.19 -7.70
N LEU A 131 -15.78 1.34 -7.03
CA LEU A 131 -16.88 1.67 -6.11
C LEU A 131 -18.24 1.63 -6.79
N ARG A 132 -18.37 2.28 -7.97
CA ARG A 132 -19.61 2.23 -8.76
C ARG A 132 -20.00 0.80 -9.13
N ARG A 133 -19.05 -0.07 -9.47
CA ARG A 133 -19.32 -1.49 -9.79
C ARG A 133 -19.69 -2.31 -8.55
N ALA A 134 -19.15 -1.96 -7.40
CA ALA A 134 -19.49 -2.58 -6.12
C ALA A 134 -20.85 -2.11 -5.58
N GLY A 135 -21.35 -0.96 -6.06
CA GLY A 135 -22.59 -0.33 -5.59
C GLY A 135 -22.43 0.33 -4.22
N ILE A 136 -21.21 0.84 -3.90
CA ILE A 136 -20.89 1.48 -2.62
C ILE A 136 -20.21 2.83 -2.84
N THR A 137 -20.13 3.64 -1.79
CA THR A 137 -19.41 4.92 -1.75
C THR A 137 -18.05 4.79 -1.06
N LEU A 138 -17.19 5.80 -1.13
CA LEU A 138 -15.89 5.81 -0.46
C LEU A 138 -16.02 5.87 1.07
N GLU A 139 -17.09 6.48 1.57
CA GLU A 139 -17.41 6.57 3.00
C GLU A 139 -17.73 5.20 3.61
N GLU A 140 -18.26 4.26 2.81
CA GLU A 140 -18.55 2.90 3.24
C GLU A 140 -17.31 1.99 3.29
N VAL A 141 -16.18 2.47 2.73
CA VAL A 141 -14.91 1.74 2.80
C VAL A 141 -14.25 1.96 4.15
N GLY A 142 -14.12 0.89 4.93
CA GLY A 142 -13.54 0.93 6.27
C GLY A 142 -12.02 0.81 6.33
N LEU A 143 -11.36 0.31 5.26
CA LEU A 143 -9.90 0.23 5.15
C LEU A 143 -9.44 0.50 3.72
N ILE A 144 -8.35 1.25 3.58
CA ILE A 144 -7.76 1.63 2.31
C ILE A 144 -6.27 1.36 2.32
N GLU A 145 -5.80 0.52 1.40
CA GLU A 145 -4.41 0.36 1.04
C GLU A 145 -4.15 1.10 -0.28
N LEU A 146 -3.63 2.31 -0.19
CA LEU A 146 -3.15 3.12 -1.31
C LEU A 146 -1.64 2.95 -1.42
N ASN A 147 -1.15 2.39 -2.52
CA ASN A 147 0.29 2.26 -2.73
C ASN A 147 0.97 3.64 -2.78
N GLU A 148 1.97 3.83 -1.93
CA GLU A 148 2.71 5.09 -1.75
C GLU A 148 3.93 5.12 -2.67
N ALA A 149 3.73 5.20 -3.99
CA ALA A 149 4.87 5.35 -4.90
C ALA A 149 5.67 6.63 -4.60
N PHE A 150 4.94 7.72 -4.32
CA PHE A 150 5.46 9.02 -3.88
C PHE A 150 4.47 9.66 -2.91
N ALA A 151 4.95 10.34 -1.88
CA ALA A 151 4.08 11.12 -1.00
C ALA A 151 3.28 12.19 -1.78
N ALA A 152 3.91 12.83 -2.78
CA ALA A 152 3.24 13.78 -3.66
C ALA A 152 2.05 13.16 -4.40
N GLN A 153 2.21 11.94 -4.91
CA GLN A 153 1.20 11.20 -5.62
C GLN A 153 0.06 10.79 -4.68
N SER A 154 0.39 10.21 -3.53
CA SER A 154 -0.61 9.80 -2.54
C SER A 154 -1.43 10.98 -2.06
N LEU A 155 -0.79 12.11 -1.72
CA LEU A 155 -1.46 13.33 -1.31
C LEU A 155 -2.36 13.93 -2.41
N ALA A 156 -1.98 13.79 -3.68
CA ALA A 156 -2.82 14.23 -4.79
C ALA A 156 -4.09 13.37 -4.90
N VAL A 157 -3.98 12.06 -4.75
CA VAL A 157 -5.14 11.15 -4.72
C VAL A 157 -6.07 11.47 -3.55
N LEU A 158 -5.53 11.66 -2.35
CA LEU A 158 -6.30 12.01 -1.16
C LEU A 158 -7.01 13.36 -1.31
N TYR A 159 -6.34 14.33 -1.94
CA TYR A 159 -6.95 15.63 -2.25
C TYR A 159 -8.16 15.50 -3.17
N GLU A 160 -8.05 14.70 -4.24
CA GLU A 160 -9.17 14.43 -5.16
C GLU A 160 -10.33 13.70 -4.47
N TRP A 161 -10.02 12.86 -3.48
CA TRP A 161 -11.05 12.17 -2.68
C TRP A 161 -11.63 13.03 -1.54
N GLY A 162 -11.07 14.21 -1.26
CA GLY A 162 -11.45 15.01 -0.09
C GLY A 162 -11.10 14.35 1.24
N MET A 163 -10.12 13.45 1.25
CA MET A 163 -9.72 12.64 2.41
C MET A 163 -8.53 13.25 3.16
N ASP A 164 -8.61 13.25 4.49
CA ASP A 164 -7.48 13.65 5.33
C ASP A 164 -6.32 12.65 5.19
N PRO A 165 -5.07 13.11 4.98
CA PRO A 165 -3.90 12.24 4.97
C PRO A 165 -3.65 11.47 6.27
N GLU A 166 -4.23 11.91 7.37
CA GLU A 166 -4.17 11.25 8.69
C GLU A 166 -5.38 10.35 8.98
N ASP A 167 -6.30 10.15 8.01
CA ASP A 167 -7.45 9.25 8.14
C ASP A 167 -6.98 7.85 8.58
N GLU A 168 -7.57 7.34 9.67
CA GLU A 168 -7.19 6.06 10.28
C GLU A 168 -7.46 4.84 9.38
N ARG A 169 -8.32 5.00 8.38
CA ARG A 169 -8.60 3.97 7.38
C ARG A 169 -7.46 3.79 6.38
N LEU A 170 -6.61 4.83 6.20
CA LEU A 170 -5.57 4.87 5.18
C LEU A 170 -4.28 4.24 5.67
N ASN A 171 -3.83 3.19 4.98
CA ASN A 171 -2.54 2.53 5.22
C ASN A 171 -2.26 2.39 6.73
N PRO A 172 -3.10 1.72 7.52
CA PRO A 172 -2.98 1.69 8.97
C PRO A 172 -1.67 1.05 9.45
N ASN A 173 -1.07 0.23 8.61
CA ASN A 173 0.20 -0.45 8.88
C ASN A 173 1.41 0.17 8.14
N GLY A 174 1.28 1.42 7.70
CA GLY A 174 2.27 2.07 6.84
C GLY A 174 2.18 1.61 5.39
N GLY A 175 2.96 2.21 4.51
CA GLY A 175 2.91 1.93 3.08
C GLY A 175 4.29 1.87 2.42
N ALA A 176 4.33 1.95 1.10
CA ALA A 176 5.50 1.68 0.30
C ALA A 176 6.69 2.65 0.54
N ILE A 177 6.45 3.83 1.06
CA ILE A 177 7.53 4.75 1.45
C ILE A 177 8.37 4.13 2.56
N ALA A 178 7.74 3.46 3.52
CA ALA A 178 8.42 2.78 4.62
C ALA A 178 8.81 1.34 4.25
N LEU A 179 7.87 0.56 3.70
CA LEU A 179 8.01 -0.89 3.47
C LEU A 179 8.71 -1.23 2.15
N GLY A 180 8.76 -0.28 1.21
CA GLY A 180 9.32 -0.51 -0.11
C GLY A 180 8.27 -0.82 -1.19
N HIS A 181 8.69 -0.75 -2.45
CA HIS A 181 7.81 -0.92 -3.62
C HIS A 181 8.41 -1.91 -4.63
N PRO A 182 8.35 -3.21 -4.35
CA PRO A 182 8.68 -4.24 -5.34
C PRO A 182 7.60 -4.25 -6.42
N LEU A 183 7.84 -3.54 -7.54
CA LEU A 183 6.85 -3.16 -8.55
C LEU A 183 5.89 -4.30 -8.94
N GLY A 184 6.44 -5.48 -9.26
CA GLY A 184 5.65 -6.64 -9.68
C GLY A 184 4.89 -7.32 -8.54
N ALA A 185 5.30 -7.15 -7.29
CA ALA A 185 4.68 -7.76 -6.11
C ALA A 185 3.72 -6.84 -5.37
N SER A 186 3.85 -5.51 -5.53
CA SER A 186 3.13 -4.53 -4.70
C SER A 186 1.62 -4.68 -4.72
N GLY A 187 1.02 -5.00 -5.87
CA GLY A 187 -0.43 -5.23 -5.93
C GLY A 187 -0.90 -6.38 -5.03
N ALA A 188 -0.20 -7.52 -5.07
CA ALA A 188 -0.48 -8.66 -4.20
C ALA A 188 -0.16 -8.33 -2.73
N ARG A 189 0.94 -7.59 -2.46
CA ARG A 189 1.33 -7.18 -1.13
C ARG A 189 0.27 -6.30 -0.46
N ILE A 190 -0.18 -5.21 -1.11
CA ILE A 190 -1.21 -4.33 -0.52
C ILE A 190 -2.55 -5.06 -0.32
N LEU A 191 -2.89 -5.98 -1.22
CA LEU A 191 -4.09 -6.80 -1.06
C LEU A 191 -3.95 -7.76 0.13
N SER A 192 -2.79 -8.43 0.30
CA SER A 192 -2.53 -9.29 1.45
C SER A 192 -2.63 -8.52 2.76
N THR A 193 -1.95 -7.38 2.88
CA THR A 193 -2.01 -6.52 4.07
C THR A 193 -3.45 -6.08 4.37
N LEU A 194 -4.20 -5.67 3.33
CA LEU A 194 -5.59 -5.26 3.47
C LEU A 194 -6.46 -6.37 4.07
N VAL A 195 -6.42 -7.59 3.51
CA VAL A 195 -7.30 -8.67 3.98
C VAL A 195 -6.91 -9.20 5.36
N HIS A 196 -5.60 -9.19 5.70
CA HIS A 196 -5.16 -9.49 7.05
C HIS A 196 -5.61 -8.44 8.07
N GLU A 197 -5.55 -7.15 7.72
CA GLU A 197 -6.04 -6.07 8.59
C GLU A 197 -7.56 -6.11 8.74
N MET A 198 -8.31 -6.39 7.68
CA MET A 198 -9.77 -6.61 7.77
C MET A 198 -10.11 -7.75 8.73
N GLY A 199 -9.35 -8.84 8.71
CA GLY A 199 -9.53 -9.96 9.65
C GLY A 199 -9.33 -9.57 11.12
N ARG A 200 -8.54 -8.52 11.40
CA ARG A 200 -8.35 -7.95 12.75
C ARG A 200 -9.41 -6.94 13.15
N ARG A 201 -10.20 -6.43 12.20
CA ARG A 201 -11.22 -5.38 12.40
C ARG A 201 -12.59 -5.90 11.95
N PRO A 202 -13.31 -6.62 12.83
CA PRO A 202 -14.57 -7.27 12.46
C PRO A 202 -15.71 -6.27 12.14
N ASP A 203 -15.53 -5.01 12.46
CA ASP A 203 -16.42 -3.89 12.09
C ASP A 203 -16.21 -3.41 10.66
N VAL A 204 -15.12 -3.78 10.01
CA VAL A 204 -14.80 -3.38 8.64
C VAL A 204 -15.41 -4.37 7.66
N ARG A 205 -16.43 -3.90 6.93
CA ARG A 205 -17.07 -4.69 5.88
C ARG A 205 -16.35 -4.59 4.53
N TYR A 206 -15.98 -3.39 4.10
CA TYR A 206 -15.36 -3.15 2.79
C TYR A 206 -13.95 -2.64 2.93
N GLY A 207 -13.06 -3.22 2.14
CA GLY A 207 -11.68 -2.78 1.96
C GLY A 207 -11.37 -2.40 0.50
N LEU A 208 -10.48 -1.44 0.31
CA LEU A 208 -10.02 -0.95 -0.98
C LEU A 208 -8.50 -1.08 -1.08
N ALA A 209 -8.01 -1.80 -2.08
CA ALA A 209 -6.61 -1.77 -2.50
C ALA A 209 -6.47 -1.04 -3.82
N THR A 210 -5.59 -0.05 -3.92
CA THR A 210 -5.40 0.73 -5.15
C THR A 210 -3.97 1.20 -5.34
N MET A 211 -3.57 1.33 -6.61
CA MET A 211 -2.25 1.80 -6.96
C MET A 211 -2.23 2.50 -8.33
N CYS A 212 -1.33 3.46 -8.49
CA CYS A 212 -0.97 3.97 -9.80
C CYS A 212 -0.08 2.98 -10.53
N ILE A 213 -0.14 2.99 -11.84
CA ILE A 213 0.67 2.15 -12.73
C ILE A 213 1.36 3.07 -13.73
N GLY A 214 2.60 2.77 -14.05
CA GLY A 214 3.39 3.52 -15.02
C GLY A 214 2.65 3.72 -16.34
N VAL A 215 3.05 4.75 -17.09
CA VAL A 215 2.47 5.13 -18.39
C VAL A 215 1.03 5.66 -18.30
N GLY A 216 0.56 6.04 -17.09
CA GLY A 216 -0.74 6.71 -16.92
C GLY A 216 -1.91 5.75 -16.74
N GLN A 217 -1.77 4.79 -15.85
CA GLN A 217 -2.84 3.88 -15.48
C GLN A 217 -3.07 3.86 -13.96
N GLY A 218 -4.23 3.40 -13.55
CA GLY A 218 -4.56 3.06 -12.18
C GLY A 218 -5.39 1.79 -12.11
N ILE A 219 -5.25 1.08 -11.01
CA ILE A 219 -6.05 -0.09 -10.69
C ILE A 219 -6.58 0.01 -9.26
N ALA A 220 -7.80 -0.44 -9.04
CA ALA A 220 -8.43 -0.51 -7.74
C ALA A 220 -9.23 -1.81 -7.61
N MET A 221 -9.21 -2.39 -6.42
CA MET A 221 -9.99 -3.58 -6.08
C MET A 221 -10.75 -3.33 -4.79
N VAL A 222 -12.05 -3.57 -4.80
CA VAL A 222 -12.90 -3.58 -3.61
C VAL A 222 -13.09 -5.02 -3.17
N VAL A 223 -12.83 -5.28 -1.89
CA VAL A 223 -13.07 -6.57 -1.23
C VAL A 223 -14.09 -6.42 -0.10
N GLU A 224 -14.80 -7.48 0.21
CA GLU A 224 -15.79 -7.56 1.28
C GLU A 224 -15.40 -8.70 2.24
N ALA A 225 -15.43 -8.45 3.56
CA ALA A 225 -15.21 -9.44 4.60
C ALA A 225 -16.33 -10.48 4.66
#